data_834563e1e142f7afff7808b3334b2be0
#
_entry.id   834563e1e142f7afff7808b3334b2be0
#
_cell.length_a   1.000
_cell.length_b   1.000
_cell.length_c   1.000
_cell.angle_alpha   90.00
_cell.angle_beta   90.00
_cell.angle_gamma   90.00
#
_symmetry.space_group_name_H-M   'P 1'
#
loop_
_entity.id
_entity.type
_entity.pdbx_description
1 polymer ?
#
loop_
_entity_poly.entity_id
_entity_poly.type
_entity_poly.pdbx_seq_one_letter_code
_entity_poly.pdbx_strand_id
1 'polypeptide(L)'
;MGKKKGVLCHLTSLPIQDVENAKKFISLLSENNINAWQMLPITPPDKLNSPYASSSAFAGWKELIGDFDQVSTKNDSYWLDDWALFCSIKLHFKNIPWTQWPIKLRDRHPDALDEWREKSEYKSKILDQNKFQAGWDEIHDFAKIKDVSLIGDIPIFVAHDSADVWAHRHLFQLEDDGTPSLVSGVPPDYFSEDGQKWGTVLYEWDAHEKENYKWWKERIYRMLDLFDNVRIDHFRGFHSAWAIPIEDNHAKNGFWQEGPGQKIIDQIIEAAGSSSRIIAEDLGIIPDEVIELRVKNKLKGMAILQFGFDGDLTKNPHFPKNIKHDLVAYTGTHDNDTTVGWLDNLDEKSLSIIKKVAGTNEINVDTMIKLILSSNSELVIIPLQDILKLDSKSRMNMPGTIENNWKWKFSWSDSLINRMKWFGTL
;
A
#
# COMPACT_ATOMS: atom_id res chain seq x y z
N MET A 1 3.82 -9.98 -26.61
CA MET A 1 2.79 -9.08 -26.07
C MET A 1 3.41 -7.72 -25.87
N GLY A 2 2.69 -6.63 -26.16
CA GLY A 2 3.18 -5.28 -25.88
C GLY A 2 3.37 -5.04 -24.37
N LYS A 3 4.21 -4.07 -24.01
CA LYS A 3 4.45 -3.67 -22.64
C LYS A 3 3.16 -3.13 -21.99
N LYS A 4 2.82 -3.60 -20.81
CA LYS A 4 1.68 -3.09 -20.04
C LYS A 4 2.04 -1.76 -19.38
N LYS A 5 1.11 -0.82 -19.42
CA LYS A 5 1.22 0.50 -18.81
C LYS A 5 0.20 0.67 -17.70
N GLY A 6 0.62 1.26 -16.60
CA GLY A 6 -0.25 1.58 -15.47
C GLY A 6 -0.06 3.00 -14.95
N VAL A 7 -1.00 3.42 -14.14
CA VAL A 7 -0.97 4.70 -13.41
C VAL A 7 -1.04 4.42 -11.93
N LEU A 8 -0.15 5.04 -11.15
CA LEU A 8 -0.25 5.12 -9.70
C LEU A 8 -1.03 6.39 -9.34
N CYS A 9 -2.22 6.22 -8.80
CA CYS A 9 -3.08 7.31 -8.35
C CYS A 9 -4.04 6.79 -7.27
N HIS A 10 -3.98 7.34 -6.06
CA HIS A 10 -4.91 6.93 -5.02
C HIS A 10 -6.31 7.50 -5.27
N LEU A 11 -7.36 6.81 -4.79
CA LEU A 11 -8.74 7.29 -4.96
C LEU A 11 -8.98 8.66 -4.33
N THR A 12 -8.31 8.98 -3.21
CA THR A 12 -8.42 10.32 -2.59
C THR A 12 -7.92 11.45 -3.49
N SER A 13 -7.12 11.12 -4.51
CA SER A 13 -6.63 12.08 -5.51
C SER A 13 -7.66 12.41 -6.59
N LEU A 14 -8.76 11.65 -6.70
CA LEU A 14 -9.90 12.01 -7.53
C LEU A 14 -10.51 13.32 -7.04
N PRO A 15 -11.04 14.17 -7.93
CA PRO A 15 -11.72 15.41 -7.54
C PRO A 15 -12.87 15.18 -6.55
N ILE A 16 -13.67 14.15 -6.80
CA ILE A 16 -14.74 13.65 -5.93
C ILE A 16 -14.52 12.16 -5.75
N GLN A 17 -14.61 11.68 -4.50
CA GLN A 17 -14.53 10.26 -4.17
C GLN A 17 -15.93 9.67 -4.26
N ASP A 18 -16.23 9.04 -5.37
CA ASP A 18 -17.48 8.30 -5.63
C ASP A 18 -17.27 7.25 -6.72
N VAL A 19 -18.25 6.38 -6.88
CA VAL A 19 -18.25 5.30 -7.89
C VAL A 19 -18.17 5.87 -9.31
N GLU A 20 -18.88 6.96 -9.61
CA GLU A 20 -18.92 7.53 -10.96
C GLU A 20 -17.59 8.17 -11.37
N ASN A 21 -16.91 8.89 -10.48
CA ASN A 21 -15.57 9.44 -10.77
C ASN A 21 -14.52 8.35 -10.91
N ALA A 22 -14.62 7.25 -10.13
CA ALA A 22 -13.76 6.08 -10.29
C ALA A 22 -13.98 5.42 -11.67
N LYS A 23 -15.20 5.21 -12.09
CA LYS A 23 -15.56 4.67 -13.43
C LYS A 23 -15.11 5.60 -14.57
N LYS A 24 -15.25 6.92 -14.37
CA LYS A 24 -14.75 7.92 -15.33
C LYS A 24 -13.23 7.83 -15.48
N PHE A 25 -12.49 7.65 -14.38
CA PHE A 25 -11.05 7.47 -14.44
C PHE A 25 -10.65 6.16 -15.13
N ILE A 26 -11.34 5.05 -14.84
CA ILE A 26 -11.16 3.77 -15.53
C ILE A 26 -11.40 3.92 -17.04
N SER A 27 -12.46 4.63 -17.46
CA SER A 27 -12.72 4.90 -18.86
C SER A 27 -11.59 5.67 -19.53
N LEU A 28 -11.06 6.73 -18.85
CA LEU A 28 -9.91 7.49 -19.33
C LEU A 28 -8.66 6.62 -19.51
N LEU A 29 -8.40 5.67 -18.58
CA LEU A 29 -7.29 4.72 -18.69
C LEU A 29 -7.47 3.80 -19.91
N SER A 30 -8.62 3.14 -20.00
CA SER A 30 -8.94 2.18 -21.06
C SER A 30 -8.88 2.82 -22.45
N GLU A 31 -9.49 3.99 -22.66
CA GLU A 31 -9.51 4.73 -23.91
C GLU A 31 -8.11 5.14 -24.39
N ASN A 32 -7.13 5.15 -23.49
CA ASN A 32 -5.74 5.48 -23.78
C ASN A 32 -4.80 4.27 -23.70
N ASN A 33 -5.30 3.03 -23.76
CA ASN A 33 -4.51 1.80 -23.69
C ASN A 33 -3.62 1.71 -22.45
N ILE A 34 -4.12 2.16 -21.30
CA ILE A 34 -3.48 2.05 -19.99
C ILE A 34 -4.22 0.96 -19.23
N ASN A 35 -3.53 -0.15 -18.94
CA ASN A 35 -4.15 -1.42 -18.55
C ASN A 35 -4.11 -1.67 -17.04
N ALA A 36 -3.53 -0.77 -16.25
CA ALA A 36 -3.45 -0.94 -14.80
C ALA A 36 -3.66 0.38 -14.05
N TRP A 37 -4.38 0.27 -12.94
CA TRP A 37 -4.54 1.34 -11.96
C TRP A 37 -4.07 0.85 -10.60
N GLN A 38 -2.93 1.36 -10.13
CA GLN A 38 -2.44 1.07 -8.78
C GLN A 38 -2.90 2.14 -7.81
N MET A 39 -3.35 1.68 -6.64
CA MET A 39 -3.82 2.52 -5.54
C MET A 39 -3.00 2.25 -4.28
N LEU A 40 -3.05 3.16 -3.32
CA LEU A 40 -2.60 2.96 -1.95
C LEU A 40 -3.68 2.20 -1.17
N PRO A 41 -3.44 1.77 0.09
CA PRO A 41 -4.45 1.07 0.85
C PRO A 41 -5.78 1.82 0.89
N ILE A 42 -6.89 1.11 0.62
CA ILE A 42 -8.25 1.70 0.60
C ILE A 42 -9.00 1.46 1.92
N THR A 43 -8.28 1.13 2.96
CA THR A 43 -8.79 0.97 4.32
C THR A 43 -8.94 2.33 5.01
N PRO A 44 -9.78 2.44 6.08
CA PRO A 44 -9.97 3.70 6.78
C PRO A 44 -8.65 4.27 7.32
N PRO A 45 -8.25 5.49 6.93
CA PRO A 45 -6.97 6.08 7.33
C PRO A 45 -6.97 6.51 8.80
N ASP A 46 -5.80 6.85 9.31
CA ASP A 46 -5.63 7.45 10.62
C ASP A 46 -6.04 8.94 10.66
N LYS A 47 -5.82 9.60 11.80
CA LYS A 47 -6.13 11.02 12.00
C LYS A 47 -5.31 11.96 11.09
N LEU A 48 -4.18 11.49 10.57
CA LEU A 48 -3.30 12.23 9.67
C LEU A 48 -3.58 11.92 8.19
N ASN A 49 -4.64 11.16 7.93
CA ASN A 49 -5.04 10.63 6.64
C ASN A 49 -4.02 9.63 6.02
N SER A 50 -3.15 9.04 6.83
CA SER A 50 -2.25 8.00 6.34
C SER A 50 -3.03 6.71 6.08
N PRO A 51 -3.03 6.18 4.85
CA PRO A 51 -3.69 4.92 4.55
C PRO A 51 -2.92 3.72 5.10
N TYR A 52 -1.64 3.90 5.51
CA TYR A 52 -0.79 2.84 6.05
C TYR A 52 -0.94 2.64 7.57
N ALA A 53 -1.60 3.56 8.26
CA ALA A 53 -1.89 3.47 9.70
C ALA A 53 -3.39 3.26 9.94
N SER A 54 -3.97 2.30 9.24
CA SER A 54 -5.40 2.01 9.27
C SER A 54 -5.86 1.36 10.57
N SER A 55 -7.08 1.68 10.97
CA SER A 55 -7.78 1.01 12.07
C SER A 55 -8.33 -0.38 11.71
N SER A 56 -8.16 -0.85 10.48
CA SER A 56 -8.46 -2.22 10.05
C SER A 56 -7.62 -2.64 8.83
N ALA A 57 -7.22 -3.90 8.77
CA ALA A 57 -6.59 -4.53 7.61
C ALA A 57 -7.61 -5.05 6.57
N PHE A 58 -8.91 -5.03 6.86
CA PHE A 58 -9.97 -5.64 6.06
C PHE A 58 -11.05 -4.66 5.62
N ALA A 59 -11.42 -3.69 6.48
CA ALA A 59 -12.50 -2.77 6.22
C ALA A 59 -12.16 -1.83 5.05
N GLY A 60 -13.14 -1.58 4.19
CA GLY A 60 -13.02 -0.53 3.19
C GLY A 60 -13.38 0.84 3.75
N TRP A 61 -12.73 1.88 3.28
CA TRP A 61 -13.05 3.26 3.64
C TRP A 61 -14.27 3.74 2.85
N LYS A 62 -15.43 3.81 3.54
CA LYS A 62 -16.74 4.08 2.92
C LYS A 62 -16.77 5.40 2.14
N GLU A 63 -16.02 6.40 2.58
CA GLU A 63 -15.97 7.72 1.94
C GLU A 63 -15.38 7.67 0.52
N LEU A 64 -14.64 6.61 0.16
CA LEU A 64 -14.09 6.45 -1.20
C LEU A 64 -15.15 6.13 -2.26
N ILE A 65 -16.33 5.66 -1.87
CA ILE A 65 -17.44 5.33 -2.78
C ILE A 65 -18.55 6.37 -2.78
N GLY A 66 -18.42 7.43 -1.96
CA GLY A 66 -19.44 8.48 -1.84
C GLY A 66 -20.77 7.99 -1.27
N ASP A 67 -21.87 8.65 -1.68
CA ASP A 67 -23.23 8.27 -1.31
C ASP A 67 -23.75 7.16 -2.23
N PHE A 68 -23.37 5.92 -1.93
CA PHE A 68 -23.79 4.74 -2.66
C PHE A 68 -24.86 3.98 -1.85
N ASP A 69 -26.02 3.74 -2.45
CA ASP A 69 -27.20 3.23 -1.73
C ASP A 69 -27.40 1.72 -1.81
N GLN A 70 -26.79 1.05 -2.79
CA GLN A 70 -26.90 -0.40 -2.89
C GLN A 70 -26.11 -1.06 -1.76
N VAL A 71 -26.55 -2.25 -1.37
CA VAL A 71 -26.00 -3.01 -0.24
C VAL A 71 -25.60 -4.39 -0.71
N SER A 72 -24.37 -4.78 -0.46
CA SER A 72 -23.88 -6.14 -0.73
C SER A 72 -24.48 -7.14 0.26
N THR A 73 -24.71 -8.36 -0.23
CA THR A 73 -25.10 -9.51 0.57
C THR A 73 -23.96 -10.50 0.79
N LYS A 74 -22.73 -10.14 0.44
CA LYS A 74 -21.55 -10.97 0.70
C LYS A 74 -21.40 -11.21 2.20
N ASN A 75 -21.04 -12.43 2.58
CA ASN A 75 -20.84 -12.80 3.98
C ASN A 75 -19.37 -12.62 4.35
N ASP A 76 -19.07 -11.48 4.96
CA ASP A 76 -17.72 -11.12 5.47
C ASP A 76 -17.63 -11.32 7.00
N SER A 77 -18.30 -12.31 7.54
CA SER A 77 -18.44 -12.53 9.00
C SER A 77 -17.12 -12.71 9.74
N TYR A 78 -16.02 -13.11 9.06
CA TYR A 78 -14.73 -13.38 9.68
C TYR A 78 -14.00 -12.11 10.18
N TRP A 79 -14.37 -10.89 9.73
CA TRP A 79 -13.78 -9.63 10.19
C TRP A 79 -14.82 -8.55 10.50
N LEU A 80 -15.99 -8.60 9.87
CA LEU A 80 -16.96 -7.51 9.86
C LEU A 80 -17.58 -7.25 11.24
N ASP A 81 -17.87 -8.30 12.02
CA ASP A 81 -18.39 -8.20 13.38
C ASP A 81 -17.38 -7.45 14.27
N ASP A 82 -16.12 -7.89 14.24
CA ASP A 82 -15.05 -7.28 15.03
C ASP A 82 -14.81 -5.81 14.66
N TRP A 83 -14.83 -5.49 13.38
CA TRP A 83 -14.75 -4.13 12.89
C TRP A 83 -15.90 -3.24 13.38
N ALA A 84 -17.13 -3.71 13.26
CA ALA A 84 -18.30 -2.96 13.67
C ALA A 84 -18.35 -2.73 15.19
N LEU A 85 -18.01 -3.75 15.97
CA LEU A 85 -17.83 -3.65 17.42
C LEU A 85 -16.75 -2.63 17.78
N PHE A 86 -15.55 -2.77 17.21
CA PHE A 86 -14.43 -1.87 17.46
C PHE A 86 -14.82 -0.41 17.20
N CYS A 87 -15.41 -0.11 16.06
CA CYS A 87 -15.82 1.24 15.68
C CYS A 87 -16.91 1.80 16.61
N SER A 88 -17.91 0.99 16.94
CA SER A 88 -19.02 1.38 17.81
C SER A 88 -18.52 1.73 19.21
N ILE A 89 -17.69 0.84 19.80
CA ILE A 89 -17.08 1.04 21.12
C ILE A 89 -16.17 2.27 21.10
N LYS A 90 -15.31 2.39 20.10
CA LYS A 90 -14.36 3.49 19.95
C LYS A 90 -15.05 4.85 19.86
N LEU A 91 -16.12 4.92 19.08
CA LEU A 91 -16.94 6.14 18.97
C LEU A 91 -17.52 6.55 20.32
N HIS A 92 -18.08 5.61 21.07
CA HIS A 92 -18.66 5.86 22.38
C HIS A 92 -17.63 6.41 23.38
N PHE A 93 -16.43 5.82 23.41
CA PHE A 93 -15.32 6.26 24.26
C PHE A 93 -14.47 7.38 23.64
N LYS A 94 -15.04 8.18 22.72
CA LYS A 94 -14.41 9.38 22.14
C LYS A 94 -13.04 9.11 21.52
N ASN A 95 -12.90 7.98 20.86
CA ASN A 95 -11.70 7.55 20.14
C ASN A 95 -10.44 7.35 21.01
N ILE A 96 -10.57 7.08 22.33
CA ILE A 96 -9.43 6.64 23.11
C ILE A 96 -8.93 5.27 22.62
N PRO A 97 -7.64 4.92 22.80
CA PRO A 97 -7.10 3.62 22.44
C PRO A 97 -7.87 2.47 23.12
N TRP A 98 -8.00 1.33 22.42
CA TRP A 98 -8.73 0.18 22.94
C TRP A 98 -8.14 -0.37 24.25
N THR A 99 -6.85 -0.21 24.49
CA THR A 99 -6.18 -0.59 25.75
C THR A 99 -6.70 0.18 26.98
N GLN A 100 -7.32 1.36 26.75
CA GLN A 100 -7.91 2.19 27.81
C GLN A 100 -9.41 1.95 27.99
N TRP A 101 -10.03 1.03 27.27
CA TRP A 101 -11.43 0.69 27.44
C TRP A 101 -11.69 -0.05 28.76
N PRO A 102 -12.94 -0.07 29.26
CA PRO A 102 -13.30 -0.94 30.37
C PRO A 102 -12.84 -2.37 30.11
N ILE A 103 -12.30 -3.02 31.16
CA ILE A 103 -11.66 -4.36 31.09
C ILE A 103 -12.50 -5.36 30.31
N LYS A 104 -13.82 -5.42 30.55
CA LYS A 104 -14.69 -6.36 29.83
C LYS A 104 -14.74 -6.14 28.32
N LEU A 105 -14.62 -4.89 27.86
CA LEU A 105 -14.58 -4.55 26.43
C LEU A 105 -13.17 -4.71 25.87
N ARG A 106 -12.16 -4.25 26.60
CA ARG A 106 -10.77 -4.43 26.24
C ARG A 106 -10.44 -5.91 26.03
N ASP A 107 -10.88 -6.78 26.97
CA ASP A 107 -10.58 -8.21 26.97
C ASP A 107 -11.68 -9.06 26.30
N ARG A 108 -12.60 -8.40 25.58
CA ARG A 108 -13.61 -9.01 24.70
C ARG A 108 -14.51 -10.03 25.40
N HIS A 109 -15.00 -9.72 26.60
CA HIS A 109 -15.95 -10.60 27.31
C HIS A 109 -17.25 -10.72 26.50
N PRO A 110 -17.72 -11.95 26.17
CA PRO A 110 -18.87 -12.15 25.30
C PRO A 110 -20.10 -11.35 25.70
N ASP A 111 -20.50 -11.42 26.98
CA ASP A 111 -21.68 -10.70 27.50
C ASP A 111 -21.62 -9.19 27.23
N ALA A 112 -20.42 -8.59 27.38
CA ALA A 112 -20.23 -7.18 27.11
C ALA A 112 -20.31 -6.85 25.61
N LEU A 113 -19.81 -7.73 24.74
CA LEU A 113 -19.89 -7.54 23.28
C LEU A 113 -21.32 -7.72 22.77
N ASP A 114 -22.11 -8.65 23.33
CA ASP A 114 -23.49 -8.86 22.93
C ASP A 114 -24.34 -7.61 23.17
N GLU A 115 -24.13 -6.89 24.26
CA GLU A 115 -24.79 -5.59 24.49
C GLU A 115 -24.45 -4.55 23.42
N TRP A 116 -23.23 -4.60 22.84
CA TRP A 116 -22.81 -3.67 21.79
C TRP A 116 -23.36 -4.03 20.42
N ARG A 117 -23.59 -5.30 20.12
CA ARG A 117 -24.24 -5.74 18.87
C ARG A 117 -25.67 -5.22 18.73
N GLU A 118 -26.34 -4.90 19.84
CA GLU A 118 -27.69 -4.31 19.81
C GLU A 118 -27.68 -2.78 19.54
N LYS A 119 -26.54 -2.10 19.63
CA LYS A 119 -26.44 -0.66 19.40
C LYS A 119 -26.69 -0.27 17.94
N SER A 120 -27.30 0.89 17.73
CA SER A 120 -27.50 1.46 16.39
C SER A 120 -26.20 1.75 15.66
N GLU A 121 -25.16 2.17 16.39
CA GLU A 121 -23.83 2.45 15.85
C GLU A 121 -23.18 1.19 15.26
N TYR A 122 -23.29 0.04 15.92
CA TYR A 122 -22.81 -1.23 15.42
C TYR A 122 -23.54 -1.58 14.09
N LYS A 123 -24.87 -1.53 14.09
CA LYS A 123 -25.68 -1.82 12.89
C LYS A 123 -25.37 -0.87 11.72
N SER A 124 -25.08 0.40 12.03
CA SER A 124 -24.64 1.39 11.04
C SER A 124 -23.29 1.03 10.43
N LYS A 125 -22.33 0.54 11.24
CA LYS A 125 -20.99 0.15 10.70
C LYS A 125 -21.06 -1.09 9.81
N ILE A 126 -21.91 -2.05 10.11
CA ILE A 126 -22.22 -3.17 9.20
C ILE A 126 -22.77 -2.64 7.87
N LEU A 127 -23.77 -1.75 7.93
CA LEU A 127 -24.37 -1.16 6.74
C LEU A 127 -23.35 -0.36 5.90
N ASP A 128 -22.47 0.42 6.55
CA ASP A 128 -21.41 1.18 5.88
C ASP A 128 -20.50 0.26 5.06
N GLN A 129 -20.08 -0.89 5.63
CA GLN A 129 -19.22 -1.84 4.93
C GLN A 129 -19.95 -2.59 3.81
N ASN A 130 -21.23 -2.94 4.00
CA ASN A 130 -22.03 -3.55 2.95
C ASN A 130 -22.26 -2.57 1.78
N LYS A 131 -22.44 -1.28 2.04
CA LYS A 131 -22.50 -0.24 1.01
C LYS A 131 -21.15 -0.07 0.31
N PHE A 132 -20.05 -0.03 1.08
CA PHE A 132 -18.70 0.01 0.51
C PHE A 132 -18.47 -1.17 -0.44
N GLN A 133 -18.79 -2.39 0.00
CA GLN A 133 -18.58 -3.58 -0.83
C GLN A 133 -19.38 -3.50 -2.13
N ALA A 134 -20.66 -3.10 -2.07
CA ALA A 134 -21.48 -2.98 -3.27
C ALA A 134 -20.93 -1.93 -4.26
N GLY A 135 -20.54 -0.75 -3.76
CA GLY A 135 -19.93 0.29 -4.60
C GLY A 135 -18.57 -0.12 -5.17
N TRP A 136 -17.78 -0.84 -4.37
CA TRP A 136 -16.48 -1.36 -4.84
C TRP A 136 -16.63 -2.46 -5.90
N ASP A 137 -17.56 -3.37 -5.71
CA ASP A 137 -17.88 -4.41 -6.71
C ASP A 137 -18.26 -3.77 -8.05
N GLU A 138 -19.06 -2.68 -8.05
CA GLU A 138 -19.39 -1.95 -9.26
C GLU A 138 -18.18 -1.32 -9.95
N ILE A 139 -17.25 -0.73 -9.17
CA ILE A 139 -15.98 -0.19 -9.70
C ILE A 139 -15.13 -1.30 -10.30
N HIS A 140 -14.96 -2.41 -9.57
CA HIS A 140 -14.09 -3.52 -9.98
C HIS A 140 -14.63 -4.24 -11.21
N ASP A 141 -15.94 -4.51 -11.26
CA ASP A 141 -16.56 -5.13 -12.43
C ASP A 141 -16.49 -4.21 -13.66
N PHE A 142 -16.66 -2.90 -13.47
CA PHE A 142 -16.46 -1.93 -14.56
C PHE A 142 -15.00 -1.92 -15.05
N ALA A 143 -14.01 -2.01 -14.15
CA ALA A 143 -12.62 -2.10 -14.52
C ALA A 143 -12.30 -3.35 -15.35
N LYS A 144 -12.87 -4.51 -14.98
CA LYS A 144 -12.78 -5.77 -15.76
C LYS A 144 -13.36 -5.62 -17.15
N ILE A 145 -14.56 -5.02 -17.28
CA ILE A 145 -15.20 -4.76 -18.59
C ILE A 145 -14.33 -3.87 -19.47
N LYS A 146 -13.60 -2.94 -18.86
CA LYS A 146 -12.72 -1.98 -19.54
C LYS A 146 -11.27 -2.48 -19.74
N ASP A 147 -10.95 -3.72 -19.36
CA ASP A 147 -9.61 -4.31 -19.40
C ASP A 147 -8.55 -3.47 -18.65
N VAL A 148 -8.96 -2.94 -17.49
CA VAL A 148 -8.08 -2.20 -16.57
C VAL A 148 -7.93 -3.01 -15.29
N SER A 149 -6.75 -3.53 -15.02
CA SER A 149 -6.42 -4.27 -13.80
C SER A 149 -6.28 -3.32 -12.62
N LEU A 150 -6.99 -3.59 -11.52
CA LEU A 150 -6.84 -2.86 -10.27
C LEU A 150 -5.74 -3.50 -9.41
N ILE A 151 -4.80 -2.68 -8.95
CA ILE A 151 -3.68 -3.12 -8.09
C ILE A 151 -3.83 -2.43 -6.74
N GLY A 152 -4.05 -3.24 -5.69
CA GLY A 152 -4.15 -2.79 -4.31
C GLY A 152 -2.79 -2.77 -3.60
N ASP A 153 -2.80 -2.31 -2.36
CA ASP A 153 -1.61 -2.19 -1.52
C ASP A 153 -1.90 -2.71 -0.11
N ILE A 154 -0.99 -3.52 0.42
CA ILE A 154 -1.09 -4.15 1.75
C ILE A 154 0.10 -3.70 2.58
N PRO A 155 -0.06 -2.82 3.59
CA PRO A 155 0.98 -2.61 4.59
C PRO A 155 1.27 -3.92 5.32
N ILE A 156 2.54 -4.33 5.41
CA ILE A 156 2.85 -5.59 6.11
C ILE A 156 2.41 -5.53 7.58
N PHE A 157 2.73 -4.45 8.29
CA PHE A 157 2.34 -4.27 9.69
C PHE A 157 1.00 -3.54 9.81
N VAL A 158 0.36 -3.69 10.96
CA VAL A 158 -0.93 -3.06 11.27
C VAL A 158 -0.81 -2.11 12.46
N ALA A 159 -1.67 -1.11 12.50
CA ALA A 159 -1.70 -0.17 13.62
C ALA A 159 -2.10 -0.88 14.91
N HIS A 160 -1.44 -0.54 16.03
CA HIS A 160 -1.78 -1.08 17.34
C HIS A 160 -3.24 -0.79 17.72
N ASP A 161 -3.71 0.43 17.44
CA ASP A 161 -5.09 0.85 17.72
C ASP A 161 -6.01 0.51 16.53
N SER A 162 -6.18 -0.79 16.29
CA SER A 162 -6.98 -1.36 15.20
C SER A 162 -7.90 -2.48 15.70
N ALA A 163 -8.95 -2.74 14.93
CA ALA A 163 -9.86 -3.85 15.16
C ALA A 163 -9.13 -5.19 15.14
N ASP A 164 -8.14 -5.32 14.25
CA ASP A 164 -7.35 -6.53 14.07
C ASP A 164 -6.54 -6.89 15.32
N VAL A 165 -5.82 -5.92 15.89
CA VAL A 165 -5.01 -6.13 17.08
C VAL A 165 -5.90 -6.35 18.30
N TRP A 166 -6.98 -5.60 18.45
CA TRP A 166 -7.94 -5.81 19.53
C TRP A 166 -8.63 -7.18 19.47
N ALA A 167 -9.00 -7.64 18.26
CA ALA A 167 -9.69 -8.90 18.07
C ALA A 167 -8.78 -10.12 18.20
N HIS A 168 -7.53 -10.01 17.76
CA HIS A 168 -6.59 -11.12 17.61
C HIS A 168 -5.28 -10.89 18.37
N ARG A 169 -5.34 -10.39 19.62
CA ARG A 169 -4.19 -10.02 20.45
C ARG A 169 -3.06 -11.05 20.46
N HIS A 170 -3.42 -12.34 20.49
CA HIS A 170 -2.47 -13.45 20.52
C HIS A 170 -1.61 -13.61 19.25
N LEU A 171 -1.99 -12.95 18.16
CA LEU A 171 -1.24 -12.93 16.91
C LEU A 171 -0.18 -11.82 16.85
N PHE A 172 -0.10 -10.98 17.89
CA PHE A 172 0.79 -9.83 17.95
C PHE A 172 1.61 -9.84 19.23
N GLN A 173 2.81 -9.26 19.20
CA GLN A 173 3.70 -9.16 20.36
C GLN A 173 3.22 -8.08 21.31
N LEU A 174 2.39 -8.45 22.26
CA LEU A 174 1.75 -7.58 23.24
C LEU A 174 1.93 -8.11 24.64
N GLU A 175 1.98 -7.19 25.61
CA GLU A 175 1.88 -7.50 27.04
C GLU A 175 0.43 -7.88 27.41
N ASP A 176 0.22 -8.38 28.62
CA ASP A 176 -1.09 -8.83 29.12
C ASP A 176 -2.17 -7.72 29.06
N ASP A 177 -1.77 -6.46 29.25
CA ASP A 177 -2.69 -5.31 29.17
C ASP A 177 -2.98 -4.87 27.72
N GLY A 178 -2.34 -5.49 26.73
CA GLY A 178 -2.47 -5.20 25.33
C GLY A 178 -1.53 -4.12 24.80
N THR A 179 -0.61 -3.59 25.61
CA THR A 179 0.41 -2.64 25.14
C THR A 179 1.57 -3.38 24.47
N PRO A 180 2.20 -2.82 23.40
CA PRO A 180 3.37 -3.41 22.80
C PRO A 180 4.63 -3.04 23.59
N SER A 181 5.55 -3.99 23.80
CA SER A 181 6.92 -3.70 24.28
C SER A 181 7.86 -3.33 23.14
N LEU A 182 7.59 -3.83 21.95
CA LEU A 182 8.34 -3.59 20.72
C LEU A 182 7.40 -3.10 19.62
N VAL A 183 7.91 -2.22 18.76
CA VAL A 183 7.22 -1.73 17.55
C VAL A 183 8.11 -1.85 16.32
N SER A 184 7.51 -1.86 15.16
CA SER A 184 8.23 -1.95 13.90
C SER A 184 8.80 -0.62 13.43
N GLY A 185 9.79 -0.72 12.56
CA GLY A 185 10.42 0.41 11.87
C GLY A 185 11.50 -0.03 10.91
N VAL A 186 12.41 0.86 10.61
CA VAL A 186 13.64 0.59 9.83
C VAL A 186 14.86 1.18 10.54
N PRO A 187 16.04 0.53 10.42
CA PRO A 187 17.27 1.03 11.03
C PRO A 187 17.68 2.37 10.42
N PRO A 188 18.65 3.07 11.06
CA PRO A 188 19.35 4.18 10.43
C PRO A 188 19.89 3.80 9.05
N ASP A 189 19.66 4.67 8.09
CA ASP A 189 20.15 4.52 6.72
C ASP A 189 20.68 5.85 6.17
N TYR A 190 21.01 5.88 4.88
CA TYR A 190 21.48 7.09 4.21
C TYR A 190 20.45 8.24 4.22
N PHE A 191 19.16 7.94 4.29
CA PHE A 191 18.08 8.92 4.25
C PHE A 191 17.64 9.41 5.64
N SER A 192 17.91 8.63 6.70
CA SER A 192 17.53 8.94 8.07
C SER A 192 18.59 8.45 9.06
N GLU A 193 19.34 9.38 9.66
CA GLU A 193 20.34 9.07 10.69
C GLU A 193 19.74 8.41 11.94
N ASP A 194 18.45 8.62 12.19
CA ASP A 194 17.73 8.07 13.34
C ASP A 194 16.93 6.82 12.99
N GLY A 195 16.91 6.43 11.69
CA GLY A 195 15.97 5.44 11.18
C GLY A 195 14.52 5.93 11.25
N GLN A 196 13.57 5.03 11.10
CA GLN A 196 12.15 5.36 11.21
C GLN A 196 11.47 4.44 12.21
N LYS A 197 10.79 5.00 13.20
CA LYS A 197 9.92 4.28 14.12
C LYS A 197 8.49 4.42 13.63
N TRP A 198 7.92 3.35 13.09
CA TRP A 198 6.56 3.38 12.53
C TRP A 198 5.48 3.25 13.60
N GLY A 199 5.80 2.60 14.72
CA GLY A 199 4.87 2.43 15.84
C GLY A 199 3.79 1.37 15.60
N THR A 200 3.87 0.61 14.51
CA THR A 200 3.00 -0.53 14.23
C THR A 200 3.48 -1.77 14.99
N VAL A 201 2.56 -2.70 15.27
CA VAL A 201 2.87 -3.89 16.08
C VAL A 201 3.62 -4.95 15.29
N LEU A 202 4.45 -5.73 15.99
CA LEU A 202 5.11 -6.91 15.45
C LEU A 202 4.21 -8.14 15.62
N TYR A 203 4.38 -9.11 14.71
CA TYR A 203 3.62 -10.37 14.71
C TYR A 203 4.23 -11.39 15.66
N GLU A 204 3.36 -12.13 16.35
CA GLU A 204 3.71 -13.36 17.06
C GLU A 204 3.65 -14.54 16.06
N TRP A 205 4.76 -14.75 15.33
CA TRP A 205 4.78 -15.69 14.21
C TRP A 205 4.52 -17.15 14.59
N ASP A 206 4.88 -17.56 15.81
CA ASP A 206 4.59 -18.90 16.33
C ASP A 206 3.09 -19.12 16.51
N ALA A 207 2.35 -18.09 16.92
CA ALA A 207 0.90 -18.16 17.01
C ALA A 207 0.25 -18.22 15.61
N HIS A 208 0.75 -17.43 14.67
CA HIS A 208 0.30 -17.51 13.27
C HIS A 208 0.55 -18.90 12.67
N GLU A 209 1.71 -19.50 12.90
CA GLU A 209 2.04 -20.84 12.39
C GLU A 209 1.10 -21.91 12.99
N LYS A 210 0.81 -21.86 14.28
CA LYS A 210 -0.14 -22.77 14.95
C LYS A 210 -1.54 -22.73 14.36
N GLU A 211 -1.97 -21.56 13.88
CA GLU A 211 -3.25 -21.35 13.19
C GLU A 211 -3.14 -21.50 11.68
N ASN A 212 -2.03 -22.07 11.15
CA ASN A 212 -1.78 -22.20 9.72
C ASN A 212 -1.95 -20.87 8.96
N TYR A 213 -1.46 -19.77 9.56
CA TYR A 213 -1.50 -18.41 9.02
C TYR A 213 -2.90 -17.96 8.59
N LYS A 214 -3.94 -18.42 9.27
CA LYS A 214 -5.35 -18.16 8.88
C LYS A 214 -5.63 -16.68 8.65
N TRP A 215 -5.26 -15.81 9.60
CA TRP A 215 -5.48 -14.37 9.51
C TRP A 215 -4.81 -13.76 8.26
N TRP A 216 -3.59 -14.16 7.92
CA TRP A 216 -2.90 -13.70 6.71
C TRP A 216 -3.57 -14.20 5.43
N LYS A 217 -4.03 -15.46 5.40
CA LYS A 217 -4.80 -16.00 4.26
C LYS A 217 -6.10 -15.22 4.06
N GLU A 218 -6.83 -14.95 5.12
CA GLU A 218 -8.05 -14.15 5.09
C GLU A 218 -7.78 -12.74 4.58
N ARG A 219 -6.66 -12.11 5.00
CA ARG A 219 -6.24 -10.79 4.51
C ARG A 219 -5.94 -10.82 3.00
N ILE A 220 -5.26 -11.84 2.51
CA ILE A 220 -5.00 -12.00 1.07
C ILE A 220 -6.30 -12.24 0.30
N TYR A 221 -7.19 -13.11 0.79
CA TYR A 221 -8.52 -13.32 0.19
C TYR A 221 -9.30 -12.02 0.11
N ARG A 222 -9.35 -11.25 1.19
CA ARG A 222 -10.02 -9.95 1.21
C ARG A 222 -9.46 -8.99 0.18
N MET A 223 -8.16 -8.86 0.12
CA MET A 223 -7.52 -7.95 -0.83
C MET A 223 -7.70 -8.39 -2.29
N LEU A 224 -7.72 -9.69 -2.55
CA LEU A 224 -7.95 -10.23 -3.90
C LEU A 224 -9.43 -10.36 -4.29
N ASP A 225 -10.35 -10.17 -3.35
CA ASP A 225 -11.76 -9.88 -3.62
C ASP A 225 -11.95 -8.43 -4.12
N LEU A 226 -11.14 -7.51 -3.60
CA LEU A 226 -11.18 -6.09 -3.96
C LEU A 226 -10.34 -5.76 -5.20
N PHE A 227 -9.24 -6.48 -5.47
CA PHE A 227 -8.25 -6.16 -6.49
C PHE A 227 -7.85 -7.38 -7.32
N ASP A 228 -7.35 -7.15 -8.53
CA ASP A 228 -6.81 -8.22 -9.37
C ASP A 228 -5.40 -8.65 -8.93
N ASN A 229 -4.60 -7.68 -8.48
CA ASN A 229 -3.25 -7.88 -7.97
C ASN A 229 -3.05 -7.02 -6.72
N VAL A 230 -2.08 -7.40 -5.88
CA VAL A 230 -1.74 -6.63 -4.68
C VAL A 230 -0.23 -6.44 -4.55
N ARG A 231 0.16 -5.25 -4.15
CA ARG A 231 1.51 -4.95 -3.67
C ARG A 231 1.55 -5.21 -2.17
N ILE A 232 2.56 -5.93 -1.71
CA ILE A 232 2.83 -6.07 -0.27
C ILE A 232 3.96 -5.12 0.06
N ASP A 233 3.62 -4.10 0.82
CA ASP A 233 4.54 -3.09 1.30
C ASP A 233 5.49 -3.67 2.33
N HIS A 234 6.77 -3.29 2.24
CA HIS A 234 7.86 -3.77 3.11
C HIS A 234 7.95 -5.31 3.17
N PHE A 235 7.94 -5.98 2.01
CA PHE A 235 8.01 -7.44 1.89
C PHE A 235 9.14 -8.09 2.69
N ARG A 236 10.25 -7.36 2.88
CA ARG A 236 11.38 -7.78 3.73
C ARG A 236 10.93 -8.23 5.12
N GLY A 237 9.86 -7.65 5.68
CA GLY A 237 9.35 -7.97 7.01
C GLY A 237 8.93 -9.43 7.20
N PHE A 238 8.70 -10.18 6.12
CA PHE A 238 8.49 -11.63 6.19
C PHE A 238 9.80 -12.40 6.41
N HIS A 239 10.92 -11.84 6.04
CA HIS A 239 12.24 -12.42 6.33
C HIS A 239 12.75 -11.93 7.69
N SER A 240 12.76 -10.62 7.90
CA SER A 240 13.16 -10.00 9.17
C SER A 240 12.56 -8.61 9.33
N ALA A 241 12.13 -8.29 10.54
CA ALA A 241 11.60 -7.00 10.95
C ALA A 241 12.59 -6.25 11.84
N TRP A 242 12.67 -4.92 11.70
CA TRP A 242 13.41 -4.08 12.64
C TRP A 242 12.53 -3.79 13.84
N ALA A 243 12.83 -4.43 14.97
CA ALA A 243 12.12 -4.30 16.24
C ALA A 243 12.74 -3.19 17.08
N ILE A 244 11.92 -2.26 17.55
CA ILE A 244 12.36 -1.07 18.30
C ILE A 244 11.64 -1.10 19.66
N PRO A 245 12.36 -0.95 20.80
CA PRO A 245 11.72 -0.78 22.10
C PRO A 245 10.73 0.39 22.09
N ILE A 246 9.55 0.19 22.69
CA ILE A 246 8.48 1.20 22.65
C ILE A 246 8.90 2.53 23.28
N GLU A 247 9.73 2.48 24.32
CA GLU A 247 10.24 3.64 25.05
C GLU A 247 11.28 4.46 24.28
N ASP A 248 11.90 3.90 23.24
CA ASP A 248 12.90 4.60 22.45
C ASP A 248 12.26 5.64 21.54
N ASN A 249 12.83 6.84 21.48
CA ASN A 249 12.30 7.92 20.64
C ASN A 249 12.68 7.80 19.16
N HIS A 250 13.68 6.94 18.83
CA HIS A 250 14.24 6.73 17.49
C HIS A 250 14.60 5.27 17.27
N ALA A 251 14.88 4.90 16.04
CA ALA A 251 15.07 3.50 15.64
C ALA A 251 16.50 2.94 15.90
N LYS A 252 17.44 3.77 16.41
CA LYS A 252 18.87 3.39 16.55
C LYS A 252 19.13 2.15 17.39
N ASN A 253 18.36 1.96 18.45
CA ASN A 253 18.54 0.85 19.41
C ASN A 253 17.71 -0.39 19.03
N GLY A 254 17.13 -0.41 17.84
CA GLY A 254 16.42 -1.58 17.36
C GLY A 254 17.36 -2.76 17.05
N PHE A 255 16.75 -3.88 16.76
CA PHE A 255 17.44 -5.11 16.36
C PHE A 255 16.61 -5.88 15.33
N TRP A 256 17.28 -6.72 14.52
CA TRP A 256 16.58 -7.57 13.58
C TRP A 256 15.95 -8.76 14.28
N GLN A 257 14.65 -8.94 14.09
CA GLN A 257 13.88 -10.09 14.51
C GLN A 257 13.53 -10.92 13.28
N GLU A 258 13.83 -12.23 13.32
CA GLU A 258 13.54 -13.14 12.22
C GLU A 258 12.03 -13.28 11.98
N GLY A 259 11.66 -13.34 10.73
CA GLY A 259 10.29 -13.61 10.27
C GLY A 259 10.11 -15.08 9.85
N PRO A 260 8.90 -15.47 9.43
CA PRO A 260 8.56 -16.86 9.09
C PRO A 260 9.10 -17.29 7.71
N GLY A 261 9.64 -16.36 6.91
CA GLY A 261 10.28 -16.65 5.63
C GLY A 261 9.40 -17.42 4.66
N GLN A 262 9.89 -18.56 4.17
CA GLN A 262 9.20 -19.39 3.17
C GLN A 262 7.82 -19.87 3.65
N LYS A 263 7.65 -20.15 4.95
CA LYS A 263 6.39 -20.70 5.49
C LYS A 263 5.19 -19.80 5.21
N ILE A 264 5.31 -18.49 5.48
CA ILE A 264 4.23 -17.54 5.21
C ILE A 264 4.05 -17.30 3.70
N ILE A 265 5.13 -17.29 2.91
CA ILE A 265 5.05 -17.07 1.47
C ILE A 265 4.27 -18.19 0.78
N ASP A 266 4.47 -19.44 1.20
CA ASP A 266 3.68 -20.57 0.72
C ASP A 266 2.18 -20.37 0.96
N GLN A 267 1.81 -19.88 2.16
CA GLN A 267 0.41 -19.62 2.52
C GLN A 267 -0.20 -18.43 1.78
N ILE A 268 0.59 -17.37 1.54
CA ILE A 268 0.16 -16.20 0.75
C ILE A 268 -0.09 -16.63 -0.70
N ILE A 269 0.80 -17.42 -1.30
CA ILE A 269 0.63 -17.89 -2.68
C ILE A 269 -0.54 -18.85 -2.80
N GLU A 270 -0.73 -19.75 -1.83
CA GLU A 270 -1.90 -20.64 -1.76
C GLU A 270 -3.19 -19.80 -1.74
N ALA A 271 -3.29 -18.82 -0.85
CA ALA A 271 -4.44 -17.93 -0.76
C ALA A 271 -4.65 -17.10 -2.01
N ALA A 272 -3.58 -16.62 -2.63
CA ALA A 272 -3.66 -15.84 -3.87
C ALA A 272 -4.04 -16.68 -5.12
N GLY A 273 -3.87 -18.00 -5.05
CA GLY A 273 -4.06 -18.91 -6.17
C GLY A 273 -2.96 -18.80 -7.24
N SER A 274 -2.15 -17.76 -7.22
CA SER A 274 -1.01 -17.53 -8.12
C SER A 274 -0.03 -16.50 -7.57
N SER A 275 1.27 -16.79 -7.65
CA SER A 275 2.34 -15.82 -7.31
C SER A 275 2.33 -14.57 -8.23
N SER A 276 1.79 -14.70 -9.46
CA SER A 276 1.72 -13.56 -10.40
C SER A 276 0.81 -12.43 -9.96
N ARG A 277 -0.08 -12.68 -8.98
CA ARG A 277 -0.98 -11.68 -8.40
C ARG A 277 -0.33 -10.84 -7.29
N ILE A 278 0.89 -11.19 -6.89
CA ILE A 278 1.62 -10.52 -5.79
C ILE A 278 2.80 -9.73 -6.34
N ILE A 279 2.91 -8.49 -5.90
CA ILE A 279 4.06 -7.61 -6.11
C ILE A 279 4.71 -7.41 -4.75
N ALA A 280 5.94 -7.88 -4.60
CA ALA A 280 6.73 -7.70 -3.38
C ALA A 280 7.46 -6.35 -3.45
N GLU A 281 7.23 -5.47 -2.49
CA GLU A 281 8.06 -4.28 -2.35
C GLU A 281 9.39 -4.67 -1.71
N ASP A 282 10.43 -4.67 -2.53
CA ASP A 282 11.81 -5.03 -2.20
C ASP A 282 12.76 -3.85 -2.43
N LEU A 283 12.39 -2.70 -1.87
CA LEU A 283 13.14 -1.45 -1.98
C LEU A 283 13.99 -1.17 -0.73
N GLY A 284 15.05 -0.37 -0.89
CA GLY A 284 15.97 0.01 0.18
C GLY A 284 17.15 -0.95 0.32
N ILE A 285 17.66 -1.12 1.54
CA ILE A 285 18.78 -2.04 1.84
C ILE A 285 18.20 -3.46 1.98
N ILE A 286 18.22 -4.21 0.91
CA ILE A 286 17.63 -5.54 0.82
C ILE A 286 18.75 -6.59 0.80
N PRO A 287 18.82 -7.51 1.78
CA PRO A 287 19.78 -8.61 1.78
C PRO A 287 19.43 -9.65 0.69
N ASP A 288 20.44 -10.37 0.25
CA ASP A 288 20.31 -11.36 -0.85
C ASP A 288 19.25 -12.41 -0.54
N GLU A 289 19.09 -12.81 0.72
CA GLU A 289 18.11 -13.80 1.19
C GLU A 289 16.66 -13.38 0.89
N VAL A 290 16.37 -12.08 0.98
CA VAL A 290 15.04 -11.53 0.63
C VAL A 290 14.82 -11.58 -0.88
N ILE A 291 15.86 -11.25 -1.66
CA ILE A 291 15.79 -11.33 -3.13
C ILE A 291 15.61 -12.79 -3.54
N GLU A 292 16.36 -13.73 -2.94
CA GLU A 292 16.22 -15.16 -3.19
C GLU A 292 14.82 -15.66 -2.84
N LEU A 293 14.27 -15.25 -1.69
CA LEU A 293 12.91 -15.60 -1.27
C LEU A 293 11.88 -15.13 -2.32
N ARG A 294 11.99 -13.90 -2.82
CA ARG A 294 11.12 -13.37 -3.87
C ARG A 294 11.25 -14.14 -5.18
N VAL A 295 12.48 -14.30 -5.66
CA VAL A 295 12.77 -14.93 -6.96
C VAL A 295 12.39 -16.41 -6.98
N LYS A 296 12.74 -17.17 -5.92
CA LYS A 296 12.38 -18.58 -5.76
C LYS A 296 10.88 -18.80 -5.88
N ASN A 297 10.09 -17.89 -5.34
CA ASN A 297 8.64 -17.93 -5.32
C ASN A 297 7.99 -17.26 -6.55
N LYS A 298 8.79 -16.77 -7.50
CA LYS A 298 8.33 -16.12 -8.74
C LYS A 298 7.41 -14.91 -8.46
N LEU A 299 7.62 -14.22 -7.33
CA LEU A 299 6.93 -12.99 -7.04
C LEU A 299 7.54 -11.85 -7.86
N LYS A 300 6.70 -10.92 -8.32
CA LYS A 300 7.20 -9.69 -8.94
C LYS A 300 7.84 -8.80 -7.89
N GLY A 301 8.99 -8.19 -8.21
CA GLY A 301 9.60 -7.15 -7.39
C GLY A 301 9.37 -5.77 -7.96
N MET A 302 10.07 -4.76 -7.44
CA MET A 302 9.93 -3.38 -7.87
C MET A 302 11.26 -2.79 -8.35
N ALA A 303 11.21 -1.89 -9.34
CA ALA A 303 12.34 -1.08 -9.77
C ALA A 303 11.93 0.38 -9.90
N ILE A 304 12.68 1.28 -9.27
CA ILE A 304 12.39 2.72 -9.20
C ILE A 304 13.46 3.48 -9.97
N LEU A 305 13.06 4.18 -11.03
CA LEU A 305 14.01 4.90 -11.90
C LEU A 305 14.86 5.91 -11.15
N GLN A 306 14.28 6.64 -10.19
CA GLN A 306 14.99 7.63 -9.39
C GLN A 306 16.17 7.03 -8.59
N PHE A 307 16.15 5.74 -8.28
CA PHE A 307 17.25 5.02 -7.61
C PHE A 307 18.26 4.40 -8.60
N GLY A 308 18.00 4.55 -9.89
CA GLY A 308 18.78 3.86 -10.93
C GLY A 308 20.11 4.52 -11.29
N PHE A 309 20.39 5.74 -10.82
CA PHE A 309 21.53 6.53 -11.30
C PHE A 309 22.63 6.76 -10.25
N ASP A 310 22.59 5.99 -9.17
CA ASP A 310 23.57 6.04 -8.10
C ASP A 310 24.40 4.74 -8.01
N GLY A 311 25.57 4.82 -7.39
CA GLY A 311 26.46 3.69 -7.14
C GLY A 311 27.06 3.06 -8.40
N ASP A 312 27.22 1.73 -8.39
CA ASP A 312 27.72 0.95 -9.54
C ASP A 312 26.55 0.64 -10.49
N LEU A 313 26.43 1.43 -11.54
CA LEU A 313 25.37 1.30 -12.54
C LEU A 313 25.29 -0.07 -13.20
N THR A 314 26.40 -0.84 -13.21
CA THR A 314 26.39 -2.19 -13.83
C THR A 314 25.67 -3.23 -12.96
N LYS A 315 25.56 -2.96 -11.66
CA LYS A 315 24.92 -3.83 -10.66
C LYS A 315 23.60 -3.28 -10.12
N ASN A 316 23.35 -1.97 -10.28
CA ASN A 316 22.15 -1.34 -9.75
C ASN A 316 20.88 -1.94 -10.41
N PRO A 317 19.99 -2.61 -9.66
CA PRO A 317 18.80 -3.27 -10.21
C PRO A 317 17.76 -2.28 -10.74
N HIS A 318 17.83 -1.02 -10.33
CA HIS A 318 16.95 0.07 -10.74
C HIS A 318 17.44 0.78 -12.02
N PHE A 319 18.67 0.51 -12.44
CA PHE A 319 19.20 1.09 -13.68
C PHE A 319 18.42 0.56 -14.89
N PRO A 320 17.92 1.39 -15.81
CA PRO A 320 16.97 0.97 -16.85
C PRO A 320 17.37 -0.28 -17.65
N LYS A 321 18.67 -0.43 -17.94
CA LYS A 321 19.19 -1.58 -18.68
C LYS A 321 19.28 -2.89 -17.87
N ASN A 322 19.27 -2.78 -16.53
CA ASN A 322 19.35 -3.94 -15.62
C ASN A 322 17.98 -4.40 -15.15
N ILE A 323 16.93 -3.59 -15.35
CA ILE A 323 15.58 -3.96 -14.92
C ILE A 323 15.15 -5.23 -15.63
N LYS A 324 14.85 -6.27 -14.84
CA LYS A 324 14.42 -7.58 -15.32
C LYS A 324 12.92 -7.61 -15.60
N HIS A 325 12.48 -8.63 -16.34
CA HIS A 325 11.08 -8.84 -16.71
C HIS A 325 10.14 -9.05 -15.51
N ASP A 326 10.66 -9.67 -14.44
CA ASP A 326 9.94 -9.95 -13.20
C ASP A 326 9.84 -8.76 -12.22
N LEU A 327 10.28 -7.57 -12.64
CA LEU A 327 10.14 -6.34 -11.86
C LEU A 327 9.06 -5.44 -12.46
N VAL A 328 8.19 -4.90 -11.62
CA VAL A 328 7.32 -3.77 -11.98
C VAL A 328 8.16 -2.49 -11.88
N ALA A 329 8.19 -1.71 -12.96
CA ALA A 329 9.05 -0.54 -13.03
C ALA A 329 8.26 0.76 -12.87
N TYR A 330 8.84 1.72 -12.14
CA TYR A 330 8.24 3.01 -11.80
C TYR A 330 9.22 4.15 -12.10
N THR A 331 8.73 5.35 -12.39
CA THR A 331 9.57 6.56 -12.32
C THR A 331 9.89 6.89 -10.87
N GLY A 332 8.91 6.87 -10.01
CA GLY A 332 8.93 7.00 -8.55
C GLY A 332 7.67 6.36 -7.97
N THR A 333 7.57 6.25 -6.64
CA THR A 333 6.37 5.83 -5.92
C THR A 333 5.68 7.04 -5.28
N HIS A 334 4.66 6.81 -4.46
CA HIS A 334 4.00 7.85 -3.65
C HIS A 334 4.91 8.46 -2.58
N ASP A 335 6.00 7.79 -2.20
CA ASP A 335 6.99 8.24 -1.21
C ASP A 335 8.15 9.04 -1.84
N ASN A 336 8.34 8.91 -3.14
CA ASN A 336 9.36 9.66 -3.86
C ASN A 336 8.91 11.11 -4.13
N ASP A 337 9.85 11.98 -4.44
CA ASP A 337 9.51 13.25 -5.08
C ASP A 337 8.95 13.02 -6.48
N THR A 338 8.19 13.97 -7.00
CA THR A 338 7.81 13.94 -8.41
C THR A 338 9.07 13.92 -9.28
N THR A 339 8.97 13.34 -10.48
CA THR A 339 10.12 13.29 -11.38
C THR A 339 10.62 14.69 -11.75
N VAL A 340 9.75 15.72 -11.79
CA VAL A 340 10.16 17.13 -11.97
C VAL A 340 11.02 17.56 -10.78
N GLY A 341 10.50 17.44 -9.55
CA GLY A 341 11.21 17.87 -8.35
C GLY A 341 12.53 17.12 -8.15
N TRP A 342 12.55 15.82 -8.46
CA TRP A 342 13.77 15.02 -8.40
C TRP A 342 14.82 15.51 -9.42
N LEU A 343 14.43 15.81 -10.68
CA LEU A 343 15.34 16.33 -11.70
C LEU A 343 15.92 17.70 -11.34
N ASP A 344 15.11 18.56 -10.72
CA ASP A 344 15.53 19.90 -10.28
C ASP A 344 16.58 19.87 -9.16
N ASN A 345 16.67 18.77 -8.42
CA ASN A 345 17.59 18.58 -7.29
C ASN A 345 18.80 17.67 -7.63
N LEU A 346 18.96 17.23 -8.89
CA LEU A 346 20.08 16.38 -9.29
C LEU A 346 21.40 17.16 -9.36
N ASP A 347 22.47 16.48 -8.94
CA ASP A 347 23.82 16.97 -9.19
C ASP A 347 24.23 16.85 -10.69
N GLU A 348 25.25 17.59 -11.08
CA GLU A 348 25.75 17.59 -12.46
C GLU A 348 26.25 16.22 -12.93
N LYS A 349 26.78 15.40 -12.02
CA LYS A 349 27.30 14.07 -12.33
C LYS A 349 26.14 13.14 -12.68
N SER A 350 25.10 13.08 -11.85
CA SER A 350 23.90 12.28 -12.08
C SER A 350 23.19 12.72 -13.36
N LEU A 351 23.06 14.02 -13.57
CA LEU A 351 22.46 14.57 -14.82
C LEU A 351 23.27 14.18 -16.06
N SER A 352 24.62 14.20 -15.99
CA SER A 352 25.48 13.76 -17.10
C SER A 352 25.30 12.27 -17.42
N ILE A 353 25.15 11.42 -16.40
CA ILE A 353 24.86 10.00 -16.58
C ILE A 353 23.52 9.81 -17.27
N ILE A 354 22.48 10.51 -16.82
CA ILE A 354 21.14 10.43 -17.41
C ILE A 354 21.16 10.84 -18.89
N LYS A 355 21.82 11.96 -19.22
CA LYS A 355 21.98 12.43 -20.62
C LYS A 355 22.61 11.35 -21.51
N LYS A 356 23.68 10.72 -21.02
CA LYS A 356 24.36 9.63 -21.74
C LYS A 356 23.46 8.41 -21.94
N VAL A 357 22.70 8.04 -20.93
CA VAL A 357 21.82 6.85 -20.96
C VAL A 357 20.60 7.11 -21.85
N ALA A 358 20.01 8.29 -21.73
CA ALA A 358 18.86 8.71 -22.53
C ALA A 358 19.23 9.05 -24.00
N GLY A 359 20.52 9.27 -24.29
CA GLY A 359 20.99 9.61 -25.64
C GLY A 359 20.54 11.02 -26.10
N THR A 360 20.25 11.91 -25.16
CA THR A 360 19.82 13.29 -25.44
C THR A 360 20.30 14.25 -24.36
N ASN A 361 20.51 15.50 -24.74
CA ASN A 361 20.83 16.58 -23.81
C ASN A 361 19.59 17.21 -23.17
N GLU A 362 18.41 16.98 -23.75
CA GLU A 362 17.14 17.46 -23.23
C GLU A 362 16.57 16.44 -22.24
N ILE A 363 16.78 16.69 -20.96
CA ILE A 363 16.28 15.83 -19.87
C ILE A 363 15.08 16.52 -19.23
N ASN A 364 13.96 15.83 -19.30
CA ASN A 364 12.69 16.23 -18.70
C ASN A 364 11.87 14.98 -18.35
N VAL A 365 10.71 15.15 -17.73
CA VAL A 365 9.84 14.04 -17.31
C VAL A 365 9.47 13.12 -18.47
N ASP A 366 9.20 13.65 -19.66
CA ASP A 366 8.84 12.82 -20.81
C ASP A 366 10.00 11.91 -21.24
N THR A 367 11.23 12.43 -21.15
CA THR A 367 12.45 11.65 -21.39
C THR A 367 12.57 10.52 -20.36
N MET A 368 12.30 10.80 -19.09
CA MET A 368 12.38 9.79 -18.01
C MET A 368 11.29 8.72 -18.17
N ILE A 369 10.06 9.10 -18.52
CA ILE A 369 8.98 8.16 -18.80
C ILE A 369 9.32 7.25 -20.00
N LYS A 370 9.85 7.81 -21.08
CA LYS A 370 10.30 7.01 -22.24
C LYS A 370 11.45 6.07 -21.87
N LEU A 371 12.37 6.54 -21.04
CA LEU A 371 13.52 5.74 -20.59
C LEU A 371 13.07 4.53 -19.77
N ILE A 372 12.18 4.69 -18.79
CA ILE A 372 11.69 3.56 -18.00
C ILE A 372 10.82 2.60 -18.85
N LEU A 373 10.06 3.12 -19.79
CA LEU A 373 9.32 2.31 -20.76
C LEU A 373 10.24 1.49 -21.67
N SER A 374 11.48 1.90 -21.91
CA SER A 374 12.46 1.14 -22.69
C SER A 374 13.09 -0.02 -21.92
N SER A 375 12.89 -0.13 -20.60
CA SER A 375 13.40 -1.23 -19.77
C SER A 375 12.79 -2.59 -20.16
N ASN A 376 13.30 -3.68 -19.60
CA ASN A 376 12.76 -5.03 -19.87
C ASN A 376 11.56 -5.42 -18.97
N SER A 377 11.07 -4.52 -18.13
CA SER A 377 9.89 -4.77 -17.30
C SER A 377 8.65 -5.11 -18.13
N GLU A 378 7.83 -6.06 -17.67
CA GLU A 378 6.52 -6.37 -18.28
C GLU A 378 5.48 -5.27 -18.03
N LEU A 379 5.51 -4.66 -16.85
CA LEU A 379 4.55 -3.64 -16.40
C LEU A 379 5.30 -2.40 -15.92
N VAL A 380 4.98 -1.25 -16.50
CA VAL A 380 5.51 0.05 -16.09
C VAL A 380 4.37 0.91 -15.54
N ILE A 381 4.51 1.36 -14.30
CA ILE A 381 3.51 2.17 -13.60
C ILE A 381 4.09 3.56 -13.34
N ILE A 382 3.38 4.59 -13.77
CA ILE A 382 3.82 5.98 -13.64
C ILE A 382 2.88 6.73 -12.67
N PRO A 383 3.40 7.43 -11.65
CA PRO A 383 2.60 8.35 -10.85
C PRO A 383 1.87 9.35 -11.72
N LEU A 384 0.60 9.61 -11.43
CA LEU A 384 -0.19 10.56 -12.21
C LEU A 384 0.44 11.95 -12.20
N GLN A 385 1.10 12.34 -11.12
CA GLN A 385 1.84 13.59 -11.00
C GLN A 385 2.94 13.72 -12.07
N ASP A 386 3.65 12.62 -12.34
CA ASP A 386 4.70 12.60 -13.37
C ASP A 386 4.10 12.68 -14.78
N ILE A 387 3.01 11.96 -15.04
CA ILE A 387 2.28 12.10 -16.31
C ILE A 387 1.87 13.55 -16.53
N LEU A 388 1.41 14.25 -15.50
CA LEU A 388 0.98 15.65 -15.53
C LEU A 388 2.14 16.65 -15.46
N LYS A 389 3.38 16.21 -15.28
CA LYS A 389 4.60 17.04 -15.14
C LYS A 389 4.52 18.02 -13.96
N LEU A 390 4.03 17.58 -12.84
CA LEU A 390 3.87 18.41 -11.66
C LEU A 390 5.15 18.43 -10.82
N ASP A 391 5.38 19.55 -10.14
CA ASP A 391 6.50 19.77 -9.24
C ASP A 391 6.33 19.11 -7.86
N SER A 392 7.35 19.25 -6.99
CA SER A 392 7.40 18.68 -5.63
C SER A 392 6.20 19.06 -4.74
N LYS A 393 5.49 20.15 -5.03
CA LYS A 393 4.29 20.53 -4.27
C LYS A 393 3.14 19.55 -4.44
N SER A 394 3.22 18.73 -5.47
CA SER A 394 2.22 17.70 -5.80
C SER A 394 2.57 16.31 -5.25
N ARG A 395 3.60 16.17 -4.42
CA ARG A 395 3.94 14.91 -3.75
C ARG A 395 2.75 14.37 -2.99
N MET A 396 2.58 13.05 -3.00
CA MET A 396 1.56 12.37 -2.20
C MET A 396 2.00 12.22 -0.75
N ASN A 397 3.25 11.83 -0.54
CA ASN A 397 3.83 11.64 0.79
C ASN A 397 5.29 12.11 0.82
N MET A 398 5.72 12.62 1.97
CA MET A 398 7.12 12.84 2.32
C MET A 398 7.42 12.04 3.60
N PRO A 399 8.08 10.88 3.49
CA PRO A 399 8.41 10.05 4.63
C PRO A 399 9.12 10.82 5.74
N GLY A 400 8.78 10.51 7.00
CA GLY A 400 9.33 11.20 8.17
C GLY A 400 8.67 12.55 8.48
N THR A 401 7.66 12.99 7.73
CA THR A 401 6.88 14.20 8.00
C THR A 401 5.40 13.89 8.23
N ILE A 402 4.69 14.80 8.89
CA ILE A 402 3.25 14.65 9.16
C ILE A 402 2.38 15.70 8.45
N GLU A 403 2.99 16.75 7.91
CA GLU A 403 2.26 17.85 7.28
C GLU A 403 2.14 17.66 5.77
N ASN A 404 0.99 18.06 5.23
CA ASN A 404 0.67 18.09 3.80
C ASN A 404 0.68 16.75 3.05
N ASN A 405 0.88 15.62 3.74
CA ASN A 405 0.81 14.29 3.14
C ASN A 405 -0.64 13.88 2.84
N TRP A 406 -0.82 13.00 1.84
CA TRP A 406 -2.07 12.30 1.49
C TRP A 406 -3.20 13.22 1.00
N LYS A 407 -2.91 14.46 0.61
CA LYS A 407 -3.92 15.49 0.29
C LYS A 407 -3.98 15.86 -1.18
N TRP A 408 -3.01 15.45 -1.99
CA TRP A 408 -2.96 15.85 -3.39
C TRP A 408 -4.17 15.34 -4.17
N LYS A 409 -4.73 16.24 -4.99
CA LYS A 409 -5.86 15.94 -5.89
C LYS A 409 -5.59 16.52 -7.27
N PHE A 410 -6.07 15.82 -8.30
CA PHE A 410 -6.11 16.39 -9.64
C PHE A 410 -7.48 17.02 -9.95
N SER A 411 -7.62 17.68 -11.06
CA SER A 411 -8.90 18.15 -11.61
C SER A 411 -9.10 17.59 -13.01
N TRP A 412 -10.36 17.33 -13.38
CA TRP A 412 -10.72 16.99 -14.74
C TRP A 412 -10.42 18.19 -15.64
N SER A 413 -9.45 18.06 -16.55
CA SER A 413 -8.98 19.15 -17.42
C SER A 413 -8.51 18.61 -18.76
N ASP A 414 -8.47 19.48 -19.77
CA ASP A 414 -7.90 19.14 -21.07
C ASP A 414 -6.41 18.74 -20.97
N SER A 415 -5.68 19.31 -20.02
CA SER A 415 -4.30 18.94 -19.73
C SER A 415 -4.20 17.47 -19.31
N LEU A 416 -5.03 17.01 -18.36
CA LEU A 416 -5.09 15.61 -17.96
C LEU A 416 -5.38 14.71 -19.16
N ILE A 417 -6.44 15.01 -19.91
CA ILE A 417 -6.86 14.20 -21.08
C ILE A 417 -5.73 14.11 -22.11
N ASN A 418 -5.10 15.24 -22.46
CA ASN A 418 -4.03 15.30 -23.43
C ASN A 418 -2.78 14.54 -22.96
N ARG A 419 -2.44 14.63 -21.69
CA ARG A 419 -1.29 13.92 -21.11
C ARG A 419 -1.53 12.41 -21.03
N MET A 420 -2.74 11.97 -20.67
CA MET A 420 -3.11 10.55 -20.68
C MET A 420 -3.08 9.99 -22.10
N LYS A 421 -3.60 10.73 -23.08
CA LYS A 421 -3.52 10.35 -24.49
C LYS A 421 -2.07 10.22 -24.96
N TRP A 422 -1.21 11.18 -24.63
CA TRP A 422 0.22 11.13 -24.96
C TRP A 422 0.87 9.87 -24.34
N PHE A 423 0.67 9.62 -23.04
CA PHE A 423 1.23 8.44 -22.36
C PHE A 423 0.72 7.14 -22.98
N GLY A 424 -0.54 7.12 -23.38
CA GLY A 424 -1.15 6.00 -24.10
C GLY A 424 -0.48 5.66 -25.43
N THR A 425 0.06 6.65 -26.13
CA THR A 425 0.72 6.45 -27.44
C THR A 425 2.16 5.92 -27.35
N LEU A 426 2.81 6.01 -26.19
CA LEU A 426 4.14 5.46 -25.96
C LEU A 426 4.07 3.92 -25.85
#